data_7662e22f64bbe8ee355dc15fd20598b9
#
_entry.id   7662e22f64bbe8ee355dc15fd20598b9
#
_cell.length_a   1.000
_cell.length_b   1.000
_cell.length_c   1.000
_cell.angle_alpha   90.00
_cell.angle_beta   90.00
_cell.angle_gamma   90.00
#
_symmetry.space_group_name_H-M   'P 1'
#
loop_
_entity.id
_entity.type
_entity.pdbx_description
1 polymer ?
#
loop_
_entity_poly.entity_id
_entity_poly.type
_entity_poly.pdbx_seq_one_letter_code
_entity_poly.pdbx_strand_id
1 'polypeptide(L)'
;MSIDARAEIMARIRAALTSHERDEHVVTPAMEGVSMTADGATTEELSGRFARELAAVGGEAIVLVEAGDAALARSVADRVARFDYRAVAVQRDDFALGAAVGIPAARLMQLSGASIYRLEQADCAIVAAESLIANTGSAVVHVTAYEDRLLPYLPPACIIVACVSDLKAGLDEAALRAGDDERGERVFITGPSRTADIEKTVVLGAHGPGSLTVIIAAS
;
A
#
# COMPACT_ATOMS: atom_id res chain seq x y z
N MET A 1 8.26 18.76 30.70
CA MET A 1 7.16 19.72 30.46
C MET A 1 6.28 19.69 31.70
N SER A 2 6.05 20.83 32.35
CA SER A 2 5.19 20.90 33.52
C SER A 2 3.73 20.61 33.13
N ILE A 3 2.94 20.07 34.07
CA ILE A 3 1.51 19.77 33.89
C ILE A 3 0.75 21.05 33.46
N ASP A 4 1.21 22.21 33.89
CA ASP A 4 0.66 23.53 33.62
C ASP A 4 0.81 23.93 32.11
N ALA A 5 1.98 23.71 31.51
CA ALA A 5 2.23 24.02 30.11
C ALA A 5 1.38 23.17 29.14
N ARG A 6 1.09 21.93 29.49
CA ARG A 6 0.19 21.07 28.71
C ARG A 6 -1.25 21.57 28.73
N ALA A 7 -1.72 21.96 29.93
CA ALA A 7 -3.08 22.48 30.10
C ALA A 7 -3.29 23.77 29.32
N GLU A 8 -2.31 24.66 29.33
CA GLU A 8 -2.34 25.91 28.58
C GLU A 8 -2.36 25.68 27.06
N ILE A 9 -1.49 24.79 26.54
CA ILE A 9 -1.47 24.43 25.12
C ILE A 9 -2.81 23.85 24.68
N MET A 10 -3.38 22.90 25.47
CA MET A 10 -4.66 22.30 25.16
C MET A 10 -5.84 23.30 25.21
N ALA A 11 -5.79 24.27 26.12
CA ALA A 11 -6.78 25.34 26.17
C ALA A 11 -6.73 26.25 24.94
N ARG A 12 -5.53 26.61 24.48
CA ARG A 12 -5.33 27.39 23.25
C ARG A 12 -5.79 26.65 22.00
N ILE A 13 -5.51 25.35 21.89
CA ILE A 13 -5.99 24.52 20.78
C ILE A 13 -7.52 24.45 20.78
N ARG A 14 -8.16 24.20 21.92
CA ARG A 14 -9.63 24.19 22.03
C ARG A 14 -10.25 25.53 21.66
N ALA A 15 -9.69 26.63 22.13
CA ALA A 15 -10.15 27.96 21.79
C ALA A 15 -10.03 28.26 20.28
N ALA A 16 -8.95 27.84 19.65
CA ALA A 16 -8.76 27.97 18.20
C ALA A 16 -9.75 27.12 17.40
N LEU A 17 -10.04 25.91 17.84
CA LEU A 17 -11.00 25.01 17.19
C LEU A 17 -12.46 25.48 17.34
N THR A 18 -12.79 26.17 18.44
CA THR A 18 -14.14 26.74 18.63
C THR A 18 -14.34 28.08 17.93
N SER A 19 -13.27 28.84 17.66
CA SER A 19 -13.33 30.11 16.92
C SER A 19 -13.29 29.96 15.41
N HIS A 20 -12.94 28.76 14.89
CA HIS A 20 -13.12 28.42 13.48
C HIS A 20 -14.59 28.02 13.30
N GLU A 21 -15.43 28.97 12.89
CA GLU A 21 -16.56 28.64 12.06
C GLU A 21 -16.00 27.79 10.93
N ARG A 22 -16.51 26.56 10.79
CA ARG A 22 -16.17 25.74 9.63
C ARG A 22 -16.48 26.62 8.43
N ASP A 23 -15.44 27.03 7.73
CA ASP A 23 -15.59 27.64 6.41
C ASP A 23 -16.24 26.55 5.55
N GLU A 24 -17.57 26.60 5.43
CA GLU A 24 -18.40 25.70 4.62
C GLU A 24 -18.08 25.82 3.13
N HIS A 25 -17.08 26.61 2.79
CA HIS A 25 -16.63 26.86 1.43
C HIS A 25 -15.20 26.34 1.17
N VAL A 26 -14.85 25.15 1.62
CA VAL A 26 -13.90 24.36 0.85
C VAL A 26 -14.66 23.92 -0.40
N VAL A 27 -14.75 24.83 -1.36
CA VAL A 27 -15.11 24.47 -2.73
C VAL A 27 -14.02 23.52 -3.17
N THR A 28 -14.29 22.21 -3.06
CA THR A 28 -13.52 21.22 -3.79
C THR A 28 -13.63 21.65 -5.24
N PRO A 29 -12.57 22.12 -5.89
CA PRO A 29 -12.66 22.50 -7.29
C PRO A 29 -13.21 21.28 -8.01
N ALA A 30 -14.33 21.43 -8.70
CA ALA A 30 -14.81 20.42 -9.59
C ALA A 30 -13.63 20.11 -10.52
N MET A 31 -13.14 18.87 -10.47
CA MET A 31 -12.10 18.39 -11.37
C MET A 31 -12.75 18.20 -12.73
N GLU A 32 -13.25 19.31 -13.31
CA GLU A 32 -13.71 19.32 -14.69
C GLU A 32 -12.49 19.27 -15.60
N GLY A 33 -12.33 18.16 -16.30
CA GLY A 33 -11.51 18.09 -17.50
C GLY A 33 -10.15 17.42 -17.42
N VAL A 34 -9.81 16.72 -16.35
CA VAL A 34 -8.65 15.81 -16.37
C VAL A 34 -9.14 14.37 -16.34
N SER A 35 -9.86 13.96 -17.38
CA SER A 35 -10.04 12.53 -17.64
C SER A 35 -8.71 11.98 -18.16
N MET A 36 -7.95 11.36 -17.27
CA MET A 36 -6.79 10.53 -17.64
C MET A 36 -7.24 9.08 -17.88
N THR A 37 -8.53 8.86 -18.10
CA THR A 37 -9.09 7.55 -18.41
C THR A 37 -8.72 7.14 -19.81
N ALA A 38 -8.07 6.01 -19.94
CA ALA A 38 -7.99 5.29 -21.20
C ALA A 38 -9.36 4.61 -21.41
N ASP A 39 -10.35 5.36 -21.87
CA ASP A 39 -11.66 4.83 -22.22
C ASP A 39 -11.50 3.62 -23.14
N GLY A 40 -11.91 2.45 -22.67
CA GLY A 40 -11.95 1.20 -23.44
C GLY A 40 -10.69 0.34 -23.41
N ALA A 41 -9.71 0.59 -22.54
CA ALA A 41 -8.56 -0.29 -22.39
C ALA A 41 -8.96 -1.65 -21.82
N THR A 42 -8.47 -2.72 -22.42
CA THR A 42 -8.69 -4.09 -21.92
C THR A 42 -7.88 -4.33 -20.64
N THR A 43 -8.28 -5.34 -19.86
CA THR A 43 -7.55 -5.77 -18.66
C THR A 43 -6.10 -6.13 -18.97
N GLU A 44 -5.82 -6.75 -20.13
CA GLU A 44 -4.48 -7.10 -20.59
C GLU A 44 -3.64 -5.85 -20.87
N GLU A 45 -4.22 -4.84 -21.52
CA GLU A 45 -3.54 -3.55 -21.77
C GLU A 45 -3.24 -2.80 -20.47
N LEU A 46 -4.19 -2.79 -19.51
CA LEU A 46 -4.00 -2.15 -18.22
C LEU A 46 -2.93 -2.89 -17.39
N SER A 47 -2.95 -4.22 -17.34
CA SER A 47 -1.95 -5.00 -16.59
C SER A 47 -0.56 -4.85 -17.21
N GLY A 48 -0.46 -4.87 -18.54
CA GLY A 48 0.79 -4.62 -19.25
C GLY A 48 1.34 -3.20 -19.05
N ARG A 49 0.47 -2.20 -18.99
CA ARG A 49 0.86 -0.81 -18.68
C ARG A 49 1.33 -0.70 -17.24
N PHE A 50 0.55 -1.21 -16.29
CA PHE A 50 0.93 -1.24 -14.88
C PHE A 50 2.32 -1.85 -14.67
N ALA A 51 2.57 -3.01 -15.27
CA ALA A 51 3.84 -3.71 -15.15
C ALA A 51 5.02 -2.89 -15.69
N ARG A 52 4.85 -2.20 -16.82
CA ARG A 52 5.90 -1.33 -17.39
C ARG A 52 6.18 -0.12 -16.51
N GLU A 53 5.13 0.58 -16.05
CA GLU A 53 5.29 1.76 -15.19
C GLU A 53 5.91 1.40 -13.84
N LEU A 54 5.48 0.29 -13.22
CA LEU A 54 6.06 -0.20 -11.98
C LEU A 54 7.54 -0.57 -12.17
N ALA A 55 7.89 -1.23 -13.27
CA ALA A 55 9.28 -1.58 -13.59
C ALA A 55 10.16 -0.34 -13.82
N ALA A 56 9.62 0.72 -14.44
CA ALA A 56 10.33 1.98 -14.66
C ALA A 56 10.76 2.65 -13.34
N VAL A 57 10.02 2.41 -12.27
CA VAL A 57 10.37 2.89 -10.92
C VAL A 57 11.08 1.83 -10.06
N GLY A 58 11.42 0.66 -10.63
CA GLY A 58 12.21 -0.39 -9.99
C GLY A 58 11.43 -1.40 -9.15
N GLY A 59 10.10 -1.42 -9.25
CA GLY A 59 9.27 -2.49 -8.73
C GLY A 59 9.13 -3.65 -9.73
N GLU A 60 8.51 -4.74 -9.30
CA GLU A 60 8.25 -5.92 -10.12
C GLU A 60 6.76 -6.26 -10.09
N ALA A 61 6.15 -6.49 -11.25
CA ALA A 61 4.78 -7.01 -11.35
C ALA A 61 4.80 -8.45 -11.85
N ILE A 62 4.04 -9.32 -11.20
CA ILE A 62 3.78 -10.71 -11.60
C ILE A 62 2.29 -10.83 -11.89
N VAL A 63 1.93 -10.95 -13.15
CA VAL A 63 0.54 -11.15 -13.57
C VAL A 63 0.30 -12.64 -13.74
N LEU A 64 -0.58 -13.21 -12.93
CA LEU A 64 -0.90 -14.63 -12.99
C LEU A 64 -1.87 -14.90 -14.14
N VAL A 65 -1.59 -15.95 -14.90
CA VAL A 65 -2.46 -16.44 -15.97
C VAL A 65 -3.49 -17.43 -15.42
N GLU A 66 -3.08 -18.20 -14.41
CA GLU A 66 -3.94 -19.16 -13.72
C GLU A 66 -4.83 -18.39 -12.71
N ALA A 67 -6.13 -18.61 -12.79
CA ALA A 67 -7.10 -18.01 -11.87
C ALA A 67 -7.18 -18.78 -10.55
N GLY A 68 -7.59 -18.07 -9.50
CA GLY A 68 -7.95 -18.62 -8.20
C GLY A 68 -6.92 -18.44 -7.10
N ASP A 69 -7.41 -18.51 -5.87
CA ASP A 69 -6.65 -18.26 -4.64
C ASP A 69 -5.43 -19.16 -4.48
N ALA A 70 -5.52 -20.42 -4.96
CA ALA A 70 -4.41 -21.36 -4.89
C ALA A 70 -3.22 -20.94 -5.76
N ALA A 71 -3.46 -20.33 -6.92
CA ALA A 71 -2.38 -19.83 -7.79
C ALA A 71 -1.69 -18.62 -7.14
N LEU A 72 -2.48 -17.72 -6.56
CA LEU A 72 -1.96 -16.58 -5.80
C LEU A 72 -1.11 -17.04 -4.61
N ALA A 73 -1.65 -17.94 -3.78
CA ALA A 73 -0.94 -18.45 -2.61
C ALA A 73 0.38 -19.15 -2.98
N ARG A 74 0.39 -19.93 -4.07
CA ARG A 74 1.63 -20.55 -4.58
C ARG A 74 2.66 -19.48 -5.00
N SER A 75 2.24 -18.49 -5.78
CA SER A 75 3.13 -17.42 -6.25
C SER A 75 3.74 -16.62 -5.10
N VAL A 76 2.95 -16.33 -4.07
CA VAL A 76 3.43 -15.66 -2.84
C VAL A 76 4.41 -16.55 -2.09
N ALA A 77 4.08 -17.83 -1.88
CA ALA A 77 4.95 -18.79 -1.18
C ALA A 77 6.28 -18.99 -1.93
N ASP A 78 6.24 -19.12 -3.25
CA ASP A 78 7.44 -19.25 -4.10
C ASP A 78 8.32 -17.99 -3.99
N ARG A 79 7.71 -16.80 -3.94
CA ARG A 79 8.44 -15.54 -3.75
C ARG A 79 9.12 -15.50 -2.40
N VAL A 80 8.40 -15.84 -1.32
CA VAL A 80 8.94 -15.92 0.05
C VAL A 80 10.09 -16.93 0.13
N ALA A 81 9.95 -18.09 -0.50
CA ALA A 81 10.99 -19.11 -0.53
C ALA A 81 12.22 -18.68 -1.33
N ARG A 82 12.01 -18.09 -2.52
CA ARG A 82 13.08 -17.65 -3.42
C ARG A 82 14.03 -16.62 -2.77
N PHE A 83 13.49 -15.72 -1.96
CA PHE A 83 14.27 -14.69 -1.28
C PHE A 83 14.62 -15.05 0.16
N ASP A 84 14.29 -16.26 0.60
CA ASP A 84 14.49 -16.79 1.95
C ASP A 84 13.98 -15.84 3.06
N TYR A 85 12.82 -15.22 2.83
CA TYR A 85 12.19 -14.41 3.88
C TYR A 85 11.76 -15.30 5.04
N ARG A 86 12.31 -15.06 6.23
CA ARG A 86 12.13 -15.90 7.42
C ARG A 86 11.08 -15.34 8.37
N ALA A 87 10.88 -14.04 8.35
CA ALA A 87 9.93 -13.34 9.18
C ALA A 87 8.99 -12.51 8.28
N VAL A 88 7.79 -13.04 8.03
CA VAL A 88 6.79 -12.44 7.12
C VAL A 88 5.64 -11.89 7.94
N ALA A 89 5.41 -10.59 7.84
CA ALA A 89 4.28 -9.90 8.42
C ALA A 89 3.15 -9.79 7.38
N VAL A 90 1.92 -10.11 7.77
CA VAL A 90 0.76 -10.10 6.87
C VAL A 90 -0.27 -9.12 7.40
N GLN A 91 -0.81 -8.27 6.51
CA GLN A 91 -1.92 -7.39 6.81
C GLN A 91 -3.14 -8.21 7.29
N ARG A 92 -3.88 -7.69 8.26
CA ARG A 92 -5.12 -8.30 8.75
C ARG A 92 -6.29 -7.99 7.82
N ASP A 93 -6.14 -8.48 6.61
CA ASP A 93 -7.09 -8.43 5.52
C ASP A 93 -7.29 -9.85 4.99
N ASP A 94 -8.53 -10.23 4.69
CA ASP A 94 -8.87 -11.62 4.31
C ASP A 94 -8.17 -12.05 3.03
N PHE A 95 -8.00 -11.13 2.06
CA PHE A 95 -7.31 -11.43 0.80
C PHE A 95 -5.81 -11.61 0.99
N ALA A 96 -5.17 -10.74 1.80
CA ALA A 96 -3.76 -10.87 2.14
C ALA A 96 -3.49 -12.14 2.96
N LEU A 97 -4.38 -12.48 3.91
CA LEU A 97 -4.29 -13.72 4.69
C LEU A 97 -4.47 -14.96 3.80
N GLY A 98 -5.44 -14.93 2.88
CA GLY A 98 -5.65 -15.99 1.88
C GLY A 98 -4.42 -16.20 1.00
N ALA A 99 -3.79 -15.13 0.53
CA ALA A 99 -2.56 -15.21 -0.26
C ALA A 99 -1.37 -15.79 0.52
N ALA A 100 -1.36 -15.65 1.85
CA ALA A 100 -0.28 -16.16 2.70
C ALA A 100 -0.43 -17.63 3.13
N VAL A 101 -1.54 -18.31 2.79
CA VAL A 101 -1.84 -19.70 3.23
C VAL A 101 -0.74 -20.70 2.87
N GLY A 102 -0.04 -20.49 1.75
CA GLY A 102 1.08 -21.36 1.32
C GLY A 102 2.39 -21.16 2.11
N ILE A 103 2.48 -20.17 2.98
CA ILE A 103 3.68 -19.86 3.74
C ILE A 103 3.74 -20.74 5.01
N PRO A 104 4.88 -21.40 5.31
CA PRO A 104 5.03 -22.16 6.56
C PRO A 104 4.75 -21.27 7.78
N ALA A 105 3.93 -21.75 8.71
CA ALA A 105 3.53 -21.01 9.92
C ALA A 105 4.74 -20.49 10.74
N ALA A 106 5.86 -21.21 10.71
CA ALA A 106 7.09 -20.80 11.41
C ALA A 106 7.71 -19.51 10.83
N ARG A 107 7.33 -19.12 9.60
CA ARG A 107 7.78 -17.88 8.96
C ARG A 107 6.78 -16.72 9.15
N LEU A 108 5.55 -17.01 9.55
CA LEU A 108 4.52 -15.98 9.74
C LEU A 108 4.69 -15.31 11.10
N MET A 109 4.73 -13.99 11.09
CA MET A 109 4.76 -13.19 12.31
C MET A 109 3.34 -12.96 12.83
N GLN A 110 3.12 -13.25 14.11
CA GLN A 110 1.87 -12.87 14.77
C GLN A 110 1.93 -11.41 15.20
N LEU A 111 1.16 -10.56 14.56
CA LEU A 111 1.02 -9.16 14.88
C LEU A 111 -0.11 -8.98 15.91
N SER A 112 0.08 -9.43 17.15
CA SER A 112 -0.87 -9.19 18.23
C SER A 112 -0.43 -8.02 19.10
N GLY A 113 -1.24 -6.97 19.09
CA GLY A 113 -1.49 -6.06 20.23
C GLY A 113 -0.37 -5.19 20.76
N ALA A 114 0.87 -5.18 20.31
CA ALA A 114 1.86 -4.36 21.00
C ALA A 114 3.17 -4.14 20.26
N SER A 115 3.28 -4.36 18.97
CA SER A 115 4.68 -4.41 18.57
C SER A 115 5.03 -3.88 17.19
N ILE A 116 4.92 -2.59 17.03
CA ILE A 116 5.74 -1.83 16.07
C ILE A 116 7.20 -2.32 16.12
N TYR A 117 7.76 -2.54 17.32
CA TYR A 117 9.11 -3.09 17.52
C TYR A 117 9.31 -4.51 16.96
N ARG A 118 8.24 -5.28 16.76
CA ARG A 118 8.37 -6.61 16.12
C ARG A 118 8.41 -6.50 14.59
N LEU A 119 7.79 -5.46 14.01
CA LEU A 119 7.85 -5.23 12.56
C LEU A 119 9.26 -4.88 12.07
N GLU A 120 10.11 -4.34 12.92
CA GLU A 120 11.54 -4.12 12.60
C GLU A 120 12.28 -5.46 12.36
N GLN A 121 11.72 -6.58 12.83
CA GLN A 121 12.29 -7.92 12.63
C GLN A 121 11.70 -8.62 11.39
N ALA A 122 10.74 -8.01 10.71
CA ALA A 122 10.16 -8.58 9.52
C ALA A 122 11.11 -8.40 8.32
N ASP A 123 11.31 -9.48 7.57
CA ASP A 123 12.05 -9.45 6.31
C ASP A 123 11.16 -8.97 5.16
N CYS A 124 9.85 -9.26 5.26
CA CYS A 124 8.87 -8.97 4.23
C CYS A 124 7.51 -8.67 4.83
N ALA A 125 6.77 -7.74 4.22
CA ALA A 125 5.34 -7.56 4.43
C ALA A 125 4.52 -8.08 3.26
N ILE A 126 3.32 -8.60 3.55
CA ILE A 126 2.29 -8.92 2.56
C ILE A 126 1.08 -8.03 2.85
N VAL A 127 0.65 -7.24 1.88
CA VAL A 127 -0.48 -6.33 1.97
C VAL A 127 -1.40 -6.49 0.77
N ALA A 128 -2.70 -6.27 0.95
CA ALA A 128 -3.67 -6.26 -0.12
C ALA A 128 -3.84 -4.86 -0.72
N ALA A 129 -3.89 -4.76 -2.04
CA ALA A 129 -4.25 -3.52 -2.70
C ALA A 129 -5.77 -3.40 -2.82
N GLU A 130 -6.29 -2.21 -2.55
CA GLU A 130 -7.67 -1.80 -2.86
C GLU A 130 -7.80 -1.49 -4.35
N SER A 131 -6.75 -0.93 -4.96
CA SER A 131 -6.69 -0.67 -6.40
C SER A 131 -5.26 -0.57 -6.92
N LEU A 132 -5.09 -0.79 -8.22
CA LEU A 132 -3.85 -0.62 -8.97
C LEU A 132 -4.07 0.43 -10.06
N ILE A 133 -3.17 1.41 -10.16
CA ILE A 133 -3.25 2.53 -11.09
C ILE A 133 -2.28 2.29 -12.23
N ALA A 134 -2.81 1.93 -13.40
CA ALA A 134 -2.01 1.51 -14.55
C ALA A 134 -1.10 2.62 -15.09
N ASN A 135 -1.56 3.87 -15.11
CA ASN A 135 -0.81 5.00 -15.68
C ASN A 135 0.45 5.37 -14.88
N THR A 136 0.56 4.96 -13.62
CA THR A 136 1.68 5.31 -12.74
C THR A 136 2.39 4.09 -12.17
N GLY A 137 1.86 2.87 -12.37
CA GLY A 137 2.37 1.68 -11.71
C GLY A 137 2.23 1.73 -10.19
N SER A 138 1.19 2.44 -9.68
CA SER A 138 0.98 2.63 -8.25
C SER A 138 -0.05 1.65 -7.72
N ALA A 139 0.19 1.13 -6.52
CA ALA A 139 -0.81 0.39 -5.76
C ALA A 139 -1.38 1.27 -4.64
N VAL A 140 -2.68 1.19 -4.43
CA VAL A 140 -3.38 1.82 -3.30
C VAL A 140 -3.68 0.74 -2.28
N VAL A 141 -3.12 0.87 -1.09
CA VAL A 141 -3.35 -0.04 0.03
C VAL A 141 -4.21 0.66 1.07
N HIS A 142 -5.34 0.05 1.42
CA HIS A 142 -6.21 0.56 2.47
C HIS A 142 -5.86 -0.11 3.80
N VAL A 143 -5.55 0.69 4.81
CA VAL A 143 -5.15 0.23 6.13
C VAL A 143 -6.11 0.78 7.18
N THR A 144 -6.87 -0.11 7.79
CA THR A 144 -7.86 0.24 8.83
C THR A 144 -7.33 0.01 10.24
N ALA A 145 -6.52 -1.03 10.42
CA ALA A 145 -5.94 -1.39 11.71
C ALA A 145 -4.65 -0.61 11.96
N TYR A 146 -4.52 -0.07 13.18
CA TYR A 146 -3.34 0.73 13.57
C TYR A 146 -2.01 -0.03 13.41
N GLU A 147 -2.01 -1.30 13.75
CA GLU A 147 -0.82 -2.15 13.70
C GLU A 147 -0.35 -2.44 12.27
N ASP A 148 -1.28 -2.41 11.31
CA ASP A 148 -0.99 -2.69 9.91
C ASP A 148 -0.45 -1.46 9.15
N ARG A 149 -0.54 -0.26 9.75
CA ARG A 149 -0.11 1.00 9.11
C ARG A 149 1.34 1.04 8.70
N LEU A 150 2.20 0.33 9.42
CA LEU A 150 3.62 0.33 9.17
C LEU A 150 4.09 -0.82 8.26
N LEU A 151 3.20 -1.75 7.91
CA LEU A 151 3.54 -2.87 7.02
C LEU A 151 4.09 -2.43 5.66
N PRO A 152 3.52 -1.41 4.99
CA PRO A 152 4.04 -0.96 3.72
C PRO A 152 5.38 -0.22 3.81
N TYR A 153 5.87 0.11 5.02
CA TYR A 153 7.01 1.01 5.21
C TYR A 153 8.21 0.38 5.93
N LEU A 154 7.99 -0.44 6.96
CA LEU A 154 9.08 -0.89 7.83
C LEU A 154 9.87 -2.08 7.28
N PRO A 155 9.24 -3.16 6.78
CA PRO A 155 9.99 -4.31 6.28
C PRO A 155 10.81 -3.93 5.04
N PRO A 156 12.01 -4.51 4.88
CA PRO A 156 12.88 -4.21 3.73
C PRO A 156 12.33 -4.71 2.39
N ALA A 157 11.34 -5.62 2.41
CA ALA A 157 10.60 -6.05 1.24
C ALA A 157 9.09 -5.95 1.46
N CYS A 158 8.36 -5.61 0.39
CA CYS A 158 6.90 -5.59 0.40
C CYS A 158 6.36 -6.38 -0.81
N ILE A 159 5.44 -7.30 -0.55
CA ILE A 159 4.65 -8.00 -1.55
C ILE A 159 3.23 -7.45 -1.46
N ILE A 160 2.76 -6.87 -2.55
CA ILE A 160 1.37 -6.40 -2.67
C ILE A 160 0.60 -7.44 -3.49
N VAL A 161 -0.54 -7.88 -2.97
CA VAL A 161 -1.44 -8.79 -3.69
C VAL A 161 -2.67 -8.03 -4.16
N ALA A 162 -3.14 -8.31 -5.37
CA ALA A 162 -4.27 -7.65 -6.01
C ALA A 162 -4.98 -8.61 -6.96
N CYS A 163 -6.22 -8.29 -7.35
CA CYS A 163 -6.93 -8.93 -8.44
C CYS A 163 -6.88 -8.06 -9.71
N VAL A 164 -7.03 -8.67 -10.87
CA VAL A 164 -7.15 -7.92 -12.14
C VAL A 164 -8.32 -6.95 -12.14
N SER A 165 -9.38 -7.21 -11.37
CA SER A 165 -10.54 -6.33 -11.18
C SER A 165 -10.18 -5.01 -10.49
N ASP A 166 -9.06 -4.97 -9.76
CA ASP A 166 -8.61 -3.81 -9.01
C ASP A 166 -7.81 -2.83 -9.89
N LEU A 167 -7.48 -3.23 -11.13
CA LEU A 167 -6.82 -2.38 -12.11
C LEU A 167 -7.72 -1.23 -12.53
N LYS A 168 -7.17 -0.01 -12.45
CA LYS A 168 -7.78 1.24 -12.88
C LYS A 168 -6.83 1.94 -13.85
N ALA A 169 -7.38 2.63 -14.84
CA ALA A 169 -6.56 3.36 -15.80
C ALA A 169 -5.83 4.53 -15.14
N GLY A 170 -6.51 5.31 -14.31
CA GLY A 170 -5.99 6.51 -13.68
C GLY A 170 -6.37 6.67 -12.21
N LEU A 171 -5.83 7.71 -11.60
CA LEU A 171 -6.04 8.05 -10.18
C LEU A 171 -7.49 8.44 -9.88
N ASP A 172 -8.16 9.08 -10.81
CA ASP A 172 -9.57 9.49 -10.72
C ASP A 172 -10.49 8.28 -10.50
N GLU A 173 -10.30 7.19 -11.23
CA GLU A 173 -11.06 5.96 -11.04
C GLU A 173 -10.75 5.28 -9.70
N ALA A 174 -9.52 5.34 -9.24
CA ALA A 174 -9.12 4.81 -7.95
C ALA A 174 -9.70 5.63 -6.79
N ALA A 175 -9.75 6.96 -6.92
CA ALA A 175 -10.28 7.86 -5.92
C ALA A 175 -11.80 7.75 -5.75
N LEU A 176 -12.54 7.48 -6.83
CA LEU A 176 -14.01 7.31 -6.79
C LEU A 176 -14.47 6.09 -5.98
N ARG A 177 -13.61 5.10 -5.75
CA ARG A 177 -13.91 3.94 -4.89
C ARG A 177 -13.81 4.26 -3.40
N ALA A 178 -13.11 5.33 -3.04
CA ALA A 178 -12.98 5.77 -1.66
C ALA A 178 -14.32 6.36 -1.20
N GLY A 179 -15.18 5.55 -0.61
CA GLY A 179 -16.41 6.05 0.04
C GLY A 179 -16.04 7.00 1.19
N ASP A 180 -16.82 8.06 1.37
CA ASP A 180 -16.59 9.09 2.39
C ASP A 180 -16.65 8.56 3.85
N ASP A 181 -17.13 7.35 4.07
CA ASP A 181 -17.42 6.76 5.39
C ASP A 181 -16.41 5.71 5.87
N GLU A 182 -15.41 5.34 5.07
CA GLU A 182 -14.45 4.31 5.46
C GLU A 182 -13.33 4.89 6.34
N ARG A 183 -13.31 4.47 7.59
CA ARG A 183 -12.21 4.78 8.51
C ARG A 183 -10.94 4.04 8.07
N GLY A 184 -9.85 4.76 7.92
CA GLY A 184 -8.57 4.16 7.55
C GLY A 184 -7.66 5.15 6.86
N GLU A 185 -6.51 4.65 6.47
CA GLU A 185 -5.50 5.39 5.72
C GLU A 185 -5.30 4.71 4.36
N ARG A 186 -5.32 5.49 3.28
CA ARG A 186 -4.95 5.00 1.95
C ARG A 186 -3.53 5.40 1.63
N VAL A 187 -2.72 4.39 1.40
CA VAL A 187 -1.30 4.54 1.10
C VAL A 187 -1.09 4.29 -0.37
N PHE A 188 -0.55 5.29 -1.07
CA PHE A 188 -0.15 5.18 -2.48
C PHE A 188 1.31 4.74 -2.56
N ILE A 189 1.56 3.58 -3.13
CA ILE A 189 2.88 2.98 -3.24
C ILE A 189 3.28 2.93 -4.71
N THR A 190 4.28 3.73 -5.09
CA THR A 190 4.79 3.84 -6.46
C THR A 190 6.25 3.40 -6.50
N GLY A 191 6.47 2.09 -6.51
CA GLY A 191 7.81 1.51 -6.52
C GLY A 191 8.47 1.39 -5.14
N PRO A 192 9.69 0.83 -5.07
CA PRO A 192 10.49 0.73 -3.87
C PRO A 192 10.94 2.10 -3.37
N SER A 193 11.25 2.19 -2.07
CA SER A 193 11.74 3.43 -1.45
C SER A 193 13.05 3.91 -2.07
N ARG A 194 13.09 5.18 -2.46
CA ARG A 194 14.26 5.85 -3.01
C ARG A 194 14.50 7.17 -2.30
N THR A 195 15.72 7.38 -1.87
CA THR A 195 16.16 8.68 -1.33
C THR A 195 17.33 9.18 -2.18
N ALA A 196 17.24 10.43 -2.62
CA ALA A 196 18.39 11.11 -3.24
C ALA A 196 19.15 11.82 -2.14
N ASP A 197 20.38 11.37 -1.87
CA ASP A 197 21.26 12.02 -0.90
C ASP A 197 21.90 13.29 -1.49
N ILE A 198 22.41 14.13 -0.60
CA ILE A 198 23.12 15.38 -0.89
C ILE A 198 24.28 15.15 -1.88
N GLU A 199 24.85 13.95 -1.92
CA GLU A 199 25.95 13.54 -2.83
C GLU A 199 25.46 13.05 -4.21
N LYS A 200 24.19 13.22 -4.59
CA LYS A 200 23.59 12.77 -5.86
C LYS A 200 23.58 11.25 -6.07
N THR A 201 23.75 10.48 -5.01
CA THR A 201 23.66 9.01 -5.05
C THR A 201 22.25 8.59 -4.65
N VAL A 202 21.57 7.79 -5.48
CA VAL A 202 20.26 7.22 -5.13
C VAL A 202 20.47 6.06 -4.16
N VAL A 203 19.95 6.19 -2.94
CA VAL A 203 19.94 5.12 -1.94
C VAL A 203 18.57 4.44 -1.97
N LEU A 204 18.55 3.12 -2.14
CA LEU A 204 17.35 2.30 -2.08
C LEU A 204 17.07 1.85 -0.65
N GLY A 205 15.80 1.91 -0.22
CA GLY A 205 15.37 1.34 1.06
C GLY A 205 15.77 2.13 2.31
N ALA A 206 16.13 3.42 2.20
CA ALA A 206 16.53 4.22 3.36
C ALA A 206 15.38 4.50 4.34
N HIS A 207 14.15 4.65 3.84
CA HIS A 207 12.97 5.01 4.63
C HIS A 207 11.73 4.16 4.29
N GLY A 208 11.91 3.00 3.64
CA GLY A 208 10.85 2.09 3.23
C GLY A 208 11.41 0.86 2.53
N PRO A 209 10.57 -0.04 1.98
CA PRO A 209 11.01 -1.24 1.32
C PRO A 209 11.97 -0.96 0.17
N GLY A 210 13.13 -1.60 0.19
CA GLY A 210 14.09 -1.59 -0.93
C GLY A 210 13.67 -2.51 -2.08
N SER A 211 12.70 -3.41 -1.84
CA SER A 211 12.12 -4.33 -2.83
C SER A 211 10.60 -4.28 -2.78
N LEU A 212 9.97 -4.09 -3.94
CA LEU A 212 8.52 -4.11 -4.11
C LEU A 212 8.12 -5.08 -5.20
N THR A 213 7.22 -6.00 -4.88
CA THR A 213 6.61 -6.93 -5.83
C THR A 213 5.10 -6.80 -5.75
N VAL A 214 4.43 -6.65 -6.88
CA VAL A 214 2.97 -6.70 -6.99
C VAL A 214 2.58 -7.99 -7.70
N ILE A 215 1.78 -8.85 -7.06
CA ILE A 215 1.27 -10.08 -7.63
C ILE A 215 -0.22 -9.89 -7.93
N ILE A 216 -0.58 -9.98 -9.20
CA ILE A 216 -1.92 -9.72 -9.70
C ILE A 216 -2.57 -11.06 -10.06
N ALA A 217 -3.59 -11.46 -9.29
CA ALA A 217 -4.35 -12.67 -9.54
C ALA A 217 -5.32 -12.47 -10.71
N ALA A 218 -5.44 -13.49 -11.57
CA ALA A 218 -6.51 -13.56 -12.54
C ALA A 218 -7.86 -13.77 -11.81
N SER A 219 -8.94 -13.21 -12.36
CA SER A 219 -10.30 -13.39 -11.84
C SER A 219 -10.83 -14.78 -12.12
#